data_f3c472dc8df857093833a487596a33e1
#
_entry.id   f3c472dc8df857093833a487596a33e1
#
_cell.length_a   1.000
_cell.length_b   1.000
_cell.length_c   1.000
_cell.angle_alpha   90.00
_cell.angle_beta   90.00
_cell.angle_gamma   90.00
#
_symmetry.space_group_name_H-M   'P 1'
#
loop_
_entity.id
_entity.type
_entity.pdbx_description
1 polymer ?
#
loop_
_entity_poly.entity_id
_entity_poly.type
_entity_poly.pdbx_seq_one_letter_code
_entity_poly.pdbx_strand_id
1 'polypeptide(L)'
;MKAIILAAGIASRLRPLTNDRPKCLLKIGDRSLLERTIDALLENNIREIIIVTGYLHDMLETFVQTRYPSLNVKFIHNELYSSTNNVYSLWLALPKVLQEKEIILLDSDILFDPLMIKILLDASHDNCLALDSHKLGEEEIKVIVNERNQITEISKTCSIEKAIGESIGIEKMSHAY
;
A
#
# COMPACT_ATOMS: atom_id res chain seq x y z
N MET A 1 11.98 11.53 -0.76
CA MET A 1 11.15 10.32 -0.99
C MET A 1 9.85 10.45 -0.23
N LYS A 2 8.75 10.12 -0.86
CA LYS A 2 7.40 10.13 -0.25
C LYS A 2 6.83 8.73 -0.23
N ALA A 3 5.92 8.47 0.71
CA ALA A 3 5.09 7.27 0.70
C ALA A 3 3.66 7.61 0.25
N ILE A 4 3.03 6.69 -0.48
CA ILE A 4 1.60 6.72 -0.79
C ILE A 4 0.98 5.49 -0.12
N ILE A 5 -0.07 5.72 0.67
CA ILE A 5 -0.86 4.65 1.30
C ILE A 5 -2.26 4.67 0.68
N LEU A 6 -2.68 3.54 0.10
CA LEU A 6 -4.01 3.39 -0.48
C LEU A 6 -4.99 2.88 0.57
N ALA A 7 -5.89 3.74 1.03
CA ALA A 7 -6.81 3.48 2.14
C ALA A 7 -8.28 3.83 1.82
N ALA A 8 -8.67 3.79 0.54
CA ALA A 8 -10.00 4.22 0.11
C ALA A 8 -11.08 3.11 0.18
N GLY A 9 -10.68 1.84 0.28
CA GLY A 9 -11.55 0.68 0.11
C GLY A 9 -12.60 0.48 1.20
N ILE A 10 -13.78 -0.04 0.81
CA ILE A 10 -14.91 -0.34 1.72
C ILE A 10 -14.66 -1.58 2.58
N ALA A 11 -13.87 -2.54 2.09
CA ALA A 11 -13.58 -3.83 2.74
C ALA A 11 -14.85 -4.60 3.15
N SER A 12 -15.84 -4.68 2.26
CA SER A 12 -17.16 -5.28 2.50
C SER A 12 -17.11 -6.76 2.93
N ARG A 13 -16.08 -7.50 2.51
CA ARG A 13 -15.86 -8.91 2.89
C ARG A 13 -15.55 -9.10 4.39
N LEU A 14 -15.10 -8.06 5.08
CA LEU A 14 -14.79 -8.10 6.51
C LEU A 14 -15.93 -7.60 7.40
N ARG A 15 -17.11 -7.34 6.85
CA ARG A 15 -18.27 -6.99 7.68
C ARG A 15 -18.64 -8.14 8.63
N PRO A 16 -19.05 -7.85 9.86
CA PRO A 16 -19.40 -6.53 10.40
C PRO A 16 -18.24 -5.70 10.95
N LEU A 17 -16.99 -6.18 10.97
CA LEU A 17 -15.83 -5.49 11.55
C LEU A 17 -15.54 -4.13 10.93
N THR A 18 -15.96 -3.92 9.68
CA THR A 18 -15.74 -2.70 8.91
C THR A 18 -17.01 -1.86 8.70
N ASN A 19 -18.07 -2.11 9.46
CA ASN A 19 -19.30 -1.31 9.34
C ASN A 19 -19.10 0.13 9.84
N ASP A 20 -18.32 0.28 10.90
CA ASP A 20 -18.14 1.53 11.66
C ASP A 20 -16.70 2.08 11.62
N ARG A 21 -15.80 1.42 10.89
CA ARG A 21 -14.40 1.84 10.78
C ARG A 21 -13.74 1.37 9.49
N PRO A 22 -12.77 2.14 8.93
CA PRO A 22 -11.94 1.69 7.82
C PRO A 22 -11.13 0.44 8.20
N LYS A 23 -10.90 -0.46 7.23
CA LYS A 23 -10.13 -1.71 7.45
C LYS A 23 -8.74 -1.45 8.05
N CYS A 24 -8.05 -0.42 7.59
CA CYS A 24 -6.72 -0.07 8.07
C CYS A 24 -6.69 0.38 9.55
N LEU A 25 -7.84 0.72 10.13
CA LEU A 25 -7.97 1.04 11.56
C LEU A 25 -8.33 -0.19 12.42
N LEU A 26 -8.50 -1.37 11.84
CA LEU A 26 -8.61 -2.62 12.60
C LEU A 26 -7.31 -2.86 13.37
N LYS A 27 -7.47 -3.24 14.65
CA LYS A 27 -6.33 -3.48 15.53
C LYS A 27 -5.88 -4.93 15.49
N ILE A 28 -4.57 -5.12 15.49
CA ILE A 28 -3.90 -6.39 15.76
C ILE A 28 -3.08 -6.19 17.03
N GLY A 29 -3.54 -6.75 18.13
CA GLY A 29 -3.04 -6.40 19.46
C GLY A 29 -3.49 -5.00 19.87
N ASP A 30 -2.55 -4.15 20.23
CA ASP A 30 -2.77 -2.78 20.75
C ASP A 30 -2.80 -1.70 19.66
N ARG A 31 -2.24 -1.97 18.45
CA ARG A 31 -2.10 -1.01 17.35
C ARG A 31 -2.89 -1.42 16.11
N SER A 32 -3.40 -0.41 15.37
CA SER A 32 -4.04 -0.61 14.07
C SER A 32 -3.01 -0.96 12.99
N LEU A 33 -3.50 -1.51 11.86
CA LEU A 33 -2.67 -1.77 10.67
C LEU A 33 -2.00 -0.47 10.20
N LEU A 34 -2.77 0.62 10.11
CA LEU A 34 -2.26 1.90 9.66
C LEU A 34 -1.18 2.48 10.61
N GLU A 35 -1.34 2.34 11.94
CA GLU A 35 -0.29 2.74 12.89
C GLU A 35 1.00 1.98 12.62
N ARG A 36 0.93 0.67 12.43
CA ARG A 36 2.11 -0.16 12.13
C ARG A 36 2.78 0.26 10.82
N THR A 37 1.99 0.55 9.79
CA THR A 37 2.49 1.03 8.49
C THR A 37 3.19 2.38 8.63
N ILE A 38 2.56 3.35 9.32
CA ILE A 38 3.16 4.69 9.54
C ILE A 38 4.43 4.57 10.38
N ASP A 39 4.42 3.80 11.46
CA ASP A 39 5.58 3.59 12.32
C ASP A 39 6.74 2.97 11.53
N ALA A 40 6.48 1.96 10.67
CA ALA A 40 7.49 1.36 9.81
C ALA A 40 8.10 2.35 8.80
N LEU A 41 7.29 3.25 8.24
CA LEU A 41 7.77 4.34 7.39
C LEU A 41 8.68 5.30 8.17
N LEU A 42 8.28 5.69 9.38
CA LEU A 42 9.06 6.59 10.24
C LEU A 42 10.39 5.98 10.68
N GLU A 43 10.43 4.68 11.00
CA GLU A 43 11.65 3.93 11.31
C GLU A 43 12.64 3.96 10.14
N ASN A 44 12.13 4.03 8.90
CA ASN A 44 12.93 4.14 7.68
C ASN A 44 13.13 5.59 7.20
N ASN A 45 12.91 6.59 8.07
CA ASN A 45 13.06 8.02 7.80
C ASN A 45 12.15 8.59 6.69
N ILE A 46 11.06 7.92 6.36
CA ILE A 46 10.05 8.42 5.41
C ILE A 46 9.00 9.20 6.21
N ARG A 47 9.01 10.54 6.09
CA ARG A 47 8.20 11.46 6.89
C ARG A 47 7.17 12.24 6.10
N GLU A 48 7.19 12.16 4.79
CA GLU A 48 6.20 12.76 3.91
C GLU A 48 5.29 11.66 3.39
N ILE A 49 4.03 11.66 3.85
CA ILE A 49 3.07 10.60 3.57
C ILE A 49 1.85 11.18 2.88
N ILE A 50 1.40 10.53 1.82
CA ILE A 50 0.14 10.79 1.15
C ILE A 50 -0.77 9.60 1.47
N ILE A 51 -1.96 9.86 1.99
CA ILE A 51 -2.96 8.82 2.23
C ILE A 51 -4.15 9.09 1.31
N VAL A 52 -4.44 8.14 0.43
CA VAL A 52 -5.65 8.21 -0.38
C VAL A 52 -6.80 7.61 0.41
N THR A 53 -7.76 8.45 0.78
CA THR A 53 -8.91 8.10 1.62
C THR A 53 -10.17 7.90 0.80
N GLY A 54 -11.18 7.25 1.36
CA GLY A 54 -12.47 7.02 0.72
C GLY A 54 -13.53 6.67 1.75
N TYR A 55 -13.81 5.38 1.96
CA TYR A 55 -14.78 4.94 2.95
C TYR A 55 -14.42 5.41 4.35
N LEU A 56 -15.36 6.11 5.03
CA LEU A 56 -15.19 6.67 6.37
C LEU A 56 -13.93 7.55 6.49
N HIS A 57 -13.63 8.37 5.47
CA HIS A 57 -12.43 9.19 5.39
C HIS A 57 -12.23 10.12 6.59
N ASP A 58 -13.32 10.78 7.08
CA ASP A 58 -13.23 11.70 8.24
C ASP A 58 -12.65 11.01 9.48
N MET A 59 -13.08 9.78 9.74
CA MET A 59 -12.58 8.98 10.85
C MET A 59 -11.09 8.68 10.71
N LEU A 60 -10.67 8.28 9.49
CA LEU A 60 -9.27 7.96 9.21
C LEU A 60 -8.39 9.20 9.35
N GLU A 61 -8.79 10.31 8.75
CA GLU A 61 -8.06 11.58 8.76
C GLU A 61 -7.93 12.12 10.19
N THR A 62 -9.03 12.13 10.96
CA THR A 62 -9.02 12.53 12.37
C THR A 62 -8.11 11.64 13.20
N PHE A 63 -8.15 10.32 12.99
CA PHE A 63 -7.28 9.37 13.67
C PHE A 63 -5.80 9.69 13.43
N VAL A 64 -5.41 9.86 12.16
CA VAL A 64 -4.01 10.14 11.80
C VAL A 64 -3.54 11.48 12.35
N GLN A 65 -4.34 12.54 12.21
CA GLN A 65 -4.02 13.88 12.72
C GLN A 65 -3.87 13.90 14.25
N THR A 66 -4.71 13.14 14.96
CA THR A 66 -4.65 13.04 16.42
C THR A 66 -3.44 12.23 16.88
N ARG A 67 -3.14 11.12 16.19
CA ARG A 67 -2.09 10.18 16.60
C ARG A 67 -0.69 10.65 16.21
N TYR A 68 -0.59 11.38 15.09
CA TYR A 68 0.66 11.85 14.50
C TYR A 68 0.63 13.37 14.19
N PRO A 69 0.44 14.25 15.19
CA PRO A 69 0.17 15.68 14.98
C PRO A 69 1.34 16.43 14.32
N SER A 70 2.56 15.92 14.44
CA SER A 70 3.77 16.53 13.85
C SER A 70 4.20 15.91 12.52
N LEU A 71 3.46 14.90 12.03
CA LEU A 71 3.79 14.23 10.77
C LEU A 71 3.21 15.00 9.58
N ASN A 72 3.99 15.18 8.52
CA ASN A 72 3.53 15.80 7.28
C ASN A 72 2.71 14.79 6.47
N VAL A 73 1.41 14.72 6.74
CA VAL A 73 0.47 13.85 6.03
C VAL A 73 -0.43 14.69 5.13
N LYS A 74 -0.54 14.29 3.87
CA LYS A 74 -1.48 14.84 2.91
C LYS A 74 -2.56 13.83 2.59
N PHE A 75 -3.82 14.20 2.82
CA PHE A 75 -4.96 13.38 2.45
C PHE A 75 -5.46 13.74 1.05
N ILE A 76 -5.86 12.73 0.29
CA ILE A 76 -6.50 12.84 -1.02
C ILE A 76 -7.75 11.98 -0.97
N HIS A 77 -8.92 12.62 -1.05
CA HIS A 77 -10.18 11.88 -1.03
C HIS A 77 -10.53 11.36 -2.42
N ASN A 78 -10.72 10.04 -2.52
CA ASN A 78 -11.30 9.40 -3.68
C ASN A 78 -12.83 9.36 -3.53
N GLU A 79 -13.53 10.32 -4.09
CA GLU A 79 -15.00 10.40 -4.04
C GLU A 79 -15.67 9.20 -4.72
N LEU A 80 -14.97 8.56 -5.67
CA LEU A 80 -15.46 7.41 -6.43
C LEU A 80 -15.01 6.07 -5.84
N TYR A 81 -14.61 6.02 -4.57
CA TYR A 81 -14.05 4.83 -3.92
C TYR A 81 -14.94 3.58 -4.02
N SER A 82 -16.26 3.76 -4.11
CA SER A 82 -17.22 2.64 -4.20
C SER A 82 -17.31 1.99 -5.58
N SER A 83 -16.81 2.67 -6.62
CA SER A 83 -16.92 2.26 -8.02
C SER A 83 -15.58 2.16 -8.75
N THR A 84 -14.47 2.51 -8.07
CA THR A 84 -13.12 2.48 -8.62
C THR A 84 -12.22 1.52 -7.83
N ASN A 85 -11.01 1.29 -8.35
CA ASN A 85 -10.00 0.40 -7.75
C ASN A 85 -8.75 1.16 -7.29
N ASN A 86 -7.74 0.44 -6.81
CA ASN A 86 -6.48 0.98 -6.34
C ASN A 86 -5.74 1.82 -7.41
N VAL A 87 -5.84 1.45 -8.70
CA VAL A 87 -5.20 2.20 -9.78
C VAL A 87 -5.74 3.63 -9.86
N TYR A 88 -7.05 3.82 -9.74
CA TYR A 88 -7.64 5.16 -9.72
C TYR A 88 -7.21 5.96 -8.48
N SER A 89 -7.15 5.33 -7.33
CA SER A 89 -6.64 5.98 -6.10
C SER A 89 -5.19 6.40 -6.26
N LEU A 90 -4.34 5.54 -6.85
CA LEU A 90 -2.96 5.90 -7.17
C LEU A 90 -2.89 7.07 -8.16
N TRP A 91 -3.70 7.04 -9.23
CA TRP A 91 -3.76 8.11 -10.23
C TRP A 91 -4.07 9.48 -9.59
N LEU A 92 -4.98 9.54 -8.61
CA LEU A 92 -5.27 10.78 -7.87
C LEU A 92 -4.05 11.30 -7.08
N ALA A 93 -3.18 10.41 -6.62
CA ALA A 93 -1.99 10.77 -5.84
C ALA A 93 -0.80 11.17 -6.71
N LEU A 94 -0.69 10.69 -7.95
CA LEU A 94 0.45 10.93 -8.84
C LEU A 94 0.86 12.40 -8.96
N PRO A 95 -0.05 13.39 -9.13
CA PRO A 95 0.33 14.80 -9.23
C PRO A 95 1.10 15.35 -8.02
N LYS A 96 1.06 14.65 -6.88
CA LYS A 96 1.74 15.06 -5.64
C LYS A 96 3.13 14.48 -5.48
N VAL A 97 3.51 13.56 -6.36
CA VAL A 97 4.80 12.85 -6.32
C VAL A 97 5.62 13.00 -7.61
N LEU A 98 5.15 13.78 -8.58
CA LEU A 98 5.83 13.98 -9.87
C LEU A 98 7.27 14.52 -9.76
N GLN A 99 7.63 15.15 -8.65
CA GLN A 99 8.97 15.69 -8.38
C GLN A 99 9.87 14.67 -7.64
N GLU A 100 9.31 13.57 -7.18
CA GLU A 100 10.07 12.56 -6.43
C GLU A 100 10.80 11.64 -7.42
N LYS A 101 12.07 11.34 -7.14
CA LYS A 101 12.80 10.33 -7.92
C LYS A 101 12.25 8.95 -7.70
N GLU A 102 11.87 8.66 -6.46
CA GLU A 102 11.34 7.37 -6.01
C GLU A 102 10.25 7.60 -4.97
N ILE A 103 9.29 6.71 -4.95
CA ILE A 103 8.23 6.62 -3.95
C ILE A 103 8.11 5.20 -3.39
N ILE A 104 7.52 5.08 -2.21
CA ILE A 104 7.02 3.80 -1.69
C ILE A 104 5.51 3.84 -1.78
N LEU A 105 4.92 2.85 -2.44
CA LEU A 105 3.48 2.61 -2.50
C LEU A 105 3.13 1.47 -1.56
N LEU A 106 2.07 1.65 -0.76
CA LEU A 106 1.60 0.63 0.17
C LEU A 106 0.07 0.50 0.13
N ASP A 107 -0.40 -0.74 0.18
CA ASP A 107 -1.76 -1.01 0.61
C ASP A 107 -1.87 -0.77 2.13
N SER A 108 -3.03 -0.32 2.59
CA SER A 108 -3.23 0.12 3.98
C SER A 108 -3.63 -1.01 4.95
N ASP A 109 -3.85 -2.21 4.44
CA ASP A 109 -4.49 -3.32 5.14
C ASP A 109 -3.58 -4.55 5.30
N ILE A 110 -2.28 -4.32 5.21
CA ILE A 110 -1.24 -5.34 5.33
C ILE A 110 -0.56 -5.29 6.71
N LEU A 111 -0.14 -6.45 7.18
CA LEU A 111 0.73 -6.60 8.35
C LEU A 111 2.07 -7.15 7.87
N PHE A 112 3.14 -6.42 8.09
CA PHE A 112 4.47 -6.77 7.61
C PHE A 112 5.56 -6.39 8.63
N ASP A 113 6.74 -6.97 8.48
CA ASP A 113 7.92 -6.59 9.25
C ASP A 113 8.48 -5.26 8.71
N PRO A 114 8.72 -4.23 9.55
CA PRO A 114 9.30 -2.95 9.13
C PRO A 114 10.60 -3.08 8.30
N LEU A 115 11.35 -4.17 8.49
CA LEU A 115 12.54 -4.49 7.71
C LEU A 115 12.25 -4.60 6.20
N MET A 116 11.03 -4.95 5.80
CA MET A 116 10.64 -5.05 4.39
C MET A 116 10.82 -3.72 3.65
N ILE A 117 10.48 -2.59 4.29
CA ILE A 117 10.71 -1.26 3.72
C ILE A 117 12.20 -1.03 3.47
N LYS A 118 13.03 -1.34 4.47
CA LYS A 118 14.49 -1.21 4.34
C LYS A 118 15.04 -2.07 3.18
N ILE A 119 14.60 -3.31 3.06
CA ILE A 119 15.02 -4.21 1.98
C ILE A 119 14.68 -3.63 0.61
N LEU A 120 13.47 -3.07 0.44
CA LEU A 120 13.08 -2.42 -0.82
C LEU A 120 13.89 -1.15 -1.10
N LEU A 121 14.17 -0.34 -0.07
CA LEU A 121 14.99 0.86 -0.22
C LEU A 121 16.43 0.55 -0.62
N ASP A 122 17.01 -0.50 -0.03
CA ASP A 122 18.38 -0.94 -0.30
C ASP A 122 18.51 -1.73 -1.63
N ALA A 123 17.39 -2.13 -2.26
CA ALA A 123 17.41 -2.85 -3.52
C ALA A 123 17.99 -1.99 -4.65
N SER A 124 18.86 -2.60 -5.47
CA SER A 124 19.58 -1.91 -6.55
C SER A 124 18.75 -1.55 -7.78
N HIS A 125 17.51 -2.06 -7.85
CA HIS A 125 16.59 -1.79 -8.95
C HIS A 125 15.70 -0.59 -8.62
N ASP A 126 15.43 0.24 -9.63
CA ASP A 126 14.59 1.43 -9.50
C ASP A 126 13.13 1.09 -9.16
N ASN A 127 12.63 -0.02 -9.69
CA ASN A 127 11.28 -0.52 -9.44
C ASN A 127 11.34 -1.93 -8.87
N CYS A 128 10.77 -2.12 -7.68
CA CYS A 128 10.74 -3.38 -6.96
C CYS A 128 9.40 -3.54 -6.24
N LEU A 129 8.97 -4.77 -6.07
CA LEU A 129 7.85 -5.08 -5.18
C LEU A 129 8.22 -6.19 -4.19
N ALA A 130 7.56 -6.20 -3.05
CA ALA A 130 7.68 -7.25 -2.07
C ALA A 130 6.76 -8.43 -2.46
N LEU A 131 7.32 -9.64 -2.38
CA LEU A 131 6.62 -10.89 -2.69
C LEU A 131 6.52 -11.77 -1.47
N ASP A 132 5.42 -12.51 -1.36
CA ASP A 132 5.30 -13.69 -0.50
C ASP A 132 5.24 -14.96 -1.37
N SER A 133 6.06 -15.96 -1.01
CA SER A 133 6.18 -17.23 -1.73
C SER A 133 5.48 -18.36 -0.96
N HIS A 134 4.16 -18.30 -0.89
CA HIS A 134 3.34 -19.38 -0.34
C HIS A 134 2.58 -20.12 -1.46
N LYS A 135 1.75 -21.08 -1.10
CA LYS A 135 0.89 -21.78 -2.07
C LYS A 135 -0.18 -20.83 -2.59
N LEU A 136 -0.09 -20.48 -3.86
CA LEU A 136 -1.00 -19.55 -4.52
C LEU A 136 -2.36 -20.20 -4.82
N GLY A 137 -3.42 -19.41 -4.73
CA GLY A 137 -4.79 -19.72 -5.14
C GLY A 137 -5.29 -18.82 -6.27
N GLU A 138 -6.58 -18.59 -6.33
CA GLU A 138 -7.21 -17.77 -7.38
C GLU A 138 -7.29 -16.28 -7.03
N GLU A 139 -7.36 -15.97 -5.72
CA GLU A 139 -7.58 -14.60 -5.22
C GLU A 139 -6.32 -13.73 -5.17
N GLU A 140 -5.14 -14.34 -5.11
CA GLU A 140 -3.86 -13.67 -4.98
C GLU A 140 -3.47 -12.91 -6.24
N ILE A 141 -2.77 -11.79 -6.05
CA ILE A 141 -2.17 -11.02 -7.14
C ILE A 141 -0.81 -11.65 -7.48
N LYS A 142 -0.85 -12.55 -8.45
CA LYS A 142 0.28 -13.34 -8.88
C LYS A 142 1.27 -12.51 -9.69
N VAL A 143 2.55 -12.83 -9.53
CA VAL A 143 3.65 -12.16 -10.24
C VAL A 143 4.42 -13.18 -11.06
N ILE A 144 4.60 -12.91 -12.36
CA ILE A 144 5.42 -13.69 -13.28
C ILE A 144 6.65 -12.86 -13.67
N VAL A 145 7.80 -13.50 -13.71
CA VAL A 145 9.06 -12.88 -14.13
C VAL A 145 9.69 -13.62 -15.30
N ASN A 146 10.56 -12.94 -16.04
CA ASN A 146 11.42 -13.57 -17.04
C ASN A 146 12.72 -14.12 -16.41
N GLU A 147 13.59 -14.68 -17.24
CA GLU A 147 14.89 -15.25 -16.85
C GLU A 147 15.85 -14.24 -16.19
N ARG A 148 15.58 -12.95 -16.33
CA ARG A 148 16.36 -11.84 -15.73
C ARG A 148 15.72 -11.30 -14.44
N ASN A 149 14.72 -12.01 -13.89
CA ASN A 149 13.90 -11.57 -12.74
C ASN A 149 13.14 -10.24 -12.98
N GLN A 150 12.89 -9.88 -14.23
CA GLN A 150 12.06 -8.73 -14.55
C GLN A 150 10.59 -9.17 -14.59
N ILE A 151 9.74 -8.39 -13.93
CA ILE A 151 8.30 -8.65 -13.89
C ILE A 151 7.71 -8.50 -15.30
N THR A 152 7.00 -9.52 -15.77
CA THR A 152 6.32 -9.54 -17.06
C THR A 152 4.81 -9.49 -16.94
N GLU A 153 4.27 -10.00 -15.83
CA GLU A 153 2.84 -9.98 -15.55
C GLU A 153 2.57 -9.83 -14.06
N ILE A 154 1.56 -9.03 -13.69
CA ILE A 154 1.01 -8.90 -12.34
C ILE A 154 -0.50 -8.94 -12.46
N SER A 155 -1.15 -10.00 -12.00
CA SER A 155 -2.61 -10.13 -12.08
C SER A 155 -3.13 -11.29 -11.23
N LYS A 156 -4.41 -11.22 -10.86
CA LYS A 156 -5.14 -12.38 -10.31
C LYS A 156 -5.31 -13.50 -11.32
N THR A 157 -5.34 -13.17 -12.60
CA THR A 157 -5.59 -14.12 -13.71
C THR A 157 -4.32 -14.75 -14.29
N CYS A 158 -3.14 -14.38 -13.78
CA CYS A 158 -1.89 -15.03 -14.18
C CYS A 158 -1.90 -16.53 -13.86
N SER A 159 -1.14 -17.30 -14.67
CA SER A 159 -0.96 -18.73 -14.42
C SER A 159 -0.28 -18.97 -13.06
N ILE A 160 -0.90 -19.78 -12.21
CA ILE A 160 -0.36 -20.17 -10.91
C ILE A 160 0.98 -20.93 -11.08
N GLU A 161 1.07 -21.79 -12.10
CA GLU A 161 2.26 -22.60 -12.36
C GLU A 161 3.49 -21.78 -12.77
N LYS A 162 3.28 -20.58 -13.35
CA LYS A 162 4.36 -19.69 -13.79
C LYS A 162 4.68 -18.61 -12.76
N ALA A 163 3.80 -18.40 -11.80
CA ALA A 163 3.97 -17.35 -10.79
C ALA A 163 5.06 -17.72 -9.78
N ILE A 164 5.87 -16.73 -9.43
CA ILE A 164 6.93 -16.87 -8.42
C ILE A 164 6.46 -16.53 -7.01
N GLY A 165 5.30 -15.88 -6.87
CA GLY A 165 4.71 -15.47 -5.60
C GLY A 165 3.55 -14.50 -5.78
N GLU A 166 3.04 -14.01 -4.66
CA GLU A 166 2.01 -12.97 -4.56
C GLU A 166 2.64 -11.61 -4.28
N SER A 167 2.16 -10.56 -4.96
CA SER A 167 2.45 -9.19 -4.55
C SER A 167 1.71 -8.87 -3.25
N ILE A 168 2.44 -8.48 -2.21
CA ILE A 168 1.86 -8.15 -0.90
C ILE A 168 1.45 -6.70 -0.75
N GLY A 169 1.49 -5.89 -1.83
CA GLY A 169 1.07 -4.49 -1.79
C GLY A 169 2.09 -3.56 -1.13
N ILE A 170 3.38 -3.83 -1.26
CA ILE A 170 4.48 -2.91 -0.90
C ILE A 170 5.43 -2.82 -2.09
N GLU A 171 5.59 -1.62 -2.63
CA GLU A 171 6.32 -1.40 -3.86
C GLU A 171 7.21 -0.15 -3.79
N LYS A 172 8.44 -0.25 -4.28
CA LYS A 172 9.30 0.89 -4.59
C LYS A 172 9.15 1.22 -6.06
N MET A 173 8.88 2.47 -6.38
CA MET A 173 8.63 2.94 -7.72
C MET A 173 9.44 4.19 -8.03
N SER A 174 10.03 4.25 -9.23
CA SER A 174 10.76 5.41 -9.75
C SER A 174 10.00 6.11 -10.88
N HIS A 175 10.53 7.24 -11.36
CA HIS A 175 9.97 7.97 -12.51
C HIS A 175 10.01 7.21 -13.85
N ALA A 176 10.70 6.09 -13.94
CA ALA A 176 10.75 5.25 -15.14
C ALA A 176 9.52 4.34 -15.30
N TYR A 177 8.37 4.84 -14.91
CA TYR A 177 7.08 4.18 -14.93
C TYR A 177 6.37 4.32 -16.26
#